data_85dc5b2e4d9ce73affbe9cf764b01eda
#
_entry.id   85dc5b2e4d9ce73affbe9cf764b01eda
#
_cell.length_a   1.000
_cell.length_b   1.000
_cell.length_c   1.000
_cell.angle_alpha   90.00
_cell.angle_beta   90.00
_cell.angle_gamma   90.00
#
_symmetry.space_group_name_H-M   'P 1'
#
loop_
_entity.id
_entity.type
_entity.pdbx_description
1 polymer ?
#
loop_
_entity_poly.entity_id
_entity_poly.type
_entity_poly.pdbx_seq_one_letter_code
_entity_poly.pdbx_strand_id
1 'polypeptide(L)'
;MIKRAFSEQKIFQITIVFVLVLLNGCGWLGLRDKSNDYLLSEEMLVTQIPDEIKHIKSLEQLYPIPNIDSTNQISESFEVPRPLPASENTFDQLVKIQSFDESRWILINIPPRELWPRLRNVLSRSGVPAETVDGYKGKIDTVWVTFKSDDEKSHRFKFDVSPGVQFDSTEIRVVHNQSDRGQENSTEWSDRSDSDQRELDMLTLIANDLAALQDFASVSMLANEIGGESKVNIINSSNVNPYIEMKLEYDRAWASVIYSAERGGFTTLDRDRTQGLIFVNYEEEGSKKSGFFSRIFGRSSESDELKIEYHIDVSTVDDHVEIRVVDSNNGKLERAITLRILTALRTNLS
;
A
#
# COMPACT_ATOMS: atom_id res chain seq x y z
N MET A 1 -54.43 -43.26 26.22
CA MET A 1 -53.73 -41.92 26.19
C MET A 1 -52.48 -41.86 27.07
N ILE A 2 -52.38 -42.55 28.18
CA ILE A 2 -51.26 -42.45 29.14
C ILE A 2 -49.93 -43.02 28.61
N LYS A 3 -49.93 -44.04 27.76
CA LYS A 3 -48.68 -44.65 27.21
C LYS A 3 -47.94 -43.75 26.18
N ARG A 4 -48.65 -42.86 25.49
CA ARG A 4 -48.02 -41.92 24.52
C ARG A 4 -47.28 -40.77 25.23
N ALA A 5 -47.85 -40.22 26.28
CA ALA A 5 -47.23 -39.15 27.06
C ALA A 5 -45.91 -39.58 27.74
N PHE A 6 -45.85 -40.83 28.19
CA PHE A 6 -44.65 -41.38 28.82
C PHE A 6 -43.51 -41.63 27.81
N SER A 7 -43.84 -41.88 26.55
CA SER A 7 -42.87 -42.02 25.47
C SER A 7 -42.25 -40.68 25.06
N GLU A 8 -43.05 -39.62 24.95
CA GLU A 8 -42.58 -38.29 24.57
C GLU A 8 -41.71 -37.65 25.67
N GLN A 9 -42.04 -37.90 26.93
CA GLN A 9 -41.23 -37.42 28.06
C GLN A 9 -39.83 -38.09 28.10
N LYS A 10 -39.74 -39.38 27.76
CA LYS A 10 -38.45 -40.10 27.66
C LYS A 10 -37.62 -39.62 26.47
N ILE A 11 -38.26 -39.37 25.33
CA ILE A 11 -37.61 -38.83 24.15
C ILE A 11 -37.06 -37.44 24.46
N PHE A 12 -37.81 -36.58 25.11
CA PHE A 12 -37.39 -35.24 25.52
C PHE A 12 -36.18 -35.27 26.48
N GLN A 13 -36.20 -36.18 27.47
CA GLN A 13 -35.08 -36.37 28.38
C GLN A 13 -33.83 -36.87 27.67
N ILE A 14 -33.95 -37.81 26.71
CA ILE A 14 -32.81 -38.32 25.91
C ILE A 14 -32.25 -37.20 25.04
N THR A 15 -33.10 -36.33 24.46
CA THR A 15 -32.65 -35.20 23.64
C THR A 15 -31.89 -34.19 24.48
N ILE A 16 -32.38 -33.87 25.71
CA ILE A 16 -31.66 -32.98 26.62
C ILE A 16 -30.29 -33.52 27.02
N VAL A 17 -30.19 -34.84 27.33
CA VAL A 17 -28.93 -35.46 27.67
C VAL A 17 -27.98 -35.45 26.48
N PHE A 18 -28.49 -35.67 25.27
CA PHE A 18 -27.69 -35.64 24.04
C PHE A 18 -27.15 -34.23 23.73
N VAL A 19 -27.98 -33.20 23.95
CA VAL A 19 -27.55 -31.79 23.79
C VAL A 19 -26.51 -31.40 24.86
N LEU A 20 -26.69 -31.86 26.11
CA LEU A 20 -25.70 -31.66 27.17
C LEU A 20 -24.35 -32.34 26.90
N VAL A 21 -24.36 -33.49 26.27
CA VAL A 21 -23.13 -34.19 25.86
C VAL A 21 -22.44 -33.46 24.69
N LEU A 22 -23.19 -32.84 23.78
CA LEU A 22 -22.64 -32.01 22.68
C LEU A 22 -22.08 -30.66 23.17
N LEU A 23 -22.59 -30.13 24.28
CA LEU A 23 -22.11 -28.91 24.87
C LEU A 23 -20.80 -29.07 25.68
N ASN A 24 -20.43 -30.31 26.05
CA ASN A 24 -19.13 -30.60 26.64
C ASN A 24 -18.06 -30.70 25.53
N GLY A 25 -17.94 -29.56 24.80
CA GLY A 25 -17.05 -29.45 23.64
C GLY A 25 -15.60 -29.82 23.91
N CYS A 26 -14.88 -29.86 22.90
CA CYS A 26 -13.44 -29.94 22.60
C CYS A 26 -12.42 -30.44 23.68
N GLY A 27 -12.67 -30.33 24.95
CA GLY A 27 -11.76 -30.76 25.99
C GLY A 27 -11.60 -32.29 26.05
N TRP A 28 -12.64 -33.08 25.69
CA TRP A 28 -12.61 -34.55 25.73
C TRP A 28 -11.97 -35.15 24.47
N LEU A 29 -11.86 -34.39 23.39
CA LEU A 29 -11.21 -34.81 22.14
C LEU A 29 -9.68 -34.66 22.18
N GLY A 30 -9.09 -34.35 23.34
CA GLY A 30 -7.64 -34.25 23.48
C GLY A 30 -6.99 -33.12 22.69
N LEU A 31 -7.77 -32.11 22.30
CA LEU A 31 -7.26 -30.89 21.71
C LEU A 31 -6.61 -30.05 22.81
N ARG A 32 -5.36 -30.38 23.11
CA ARG A 32 -4.53 -29.65 24.04
C ARG A 32 -4.14 -28.30 23.39
N ASP A 33 -4.25 -27.23 24.13
CA ASP A 33 -3.65 -25.94 23.74
C ASP A 33 -2.11 -26.09 23.69
N LYS A 34 -1.56 -25.91 22.50
CA LYS A 34 -0.13 -26.03 22.23
C LYS A 34 0.55 -24.68 22.03
N SER A 35 -0.14 -23.59 22.30
CA SER A 35 0.37 -22.24 22.09
C SER A 35 1.69 -21.94 22.82
N ASN A 36 1.91 -22.61 23.95
CA ASN A 36 3.12 -22.45 24.79
C ASN A 36 4.06 -23.66 24.78
N ASP A 37 3.78 -24.69 23.96
CA ASP A 37 4.63 -25.90 23.95
C ASP A 37 6.06 -25.62 23.51
N TYR A 38 6.26 -24.59 22.70
CA TYR A 38 7.59 -24.16 22.26
C TYR A 38 8.47 -23.63 23.40
N LEU A 39 7.86 -23.11 24.50
CA LEU A 39 8.59 -22.65 25.67
C LEU A 39 9.20 -23.81 26.50
N LEU A 40 8.66 -25.02 26.32
CA LEU A 40 9.10 -26.25 27.00
C LEU A 40 10.03 -27.09 26.11
N SER A 41 10.31 -26.67 24.88
CA SER A 41 11.22 -27.39 24.00
C SER A 41 12.64 -27.27 24.50
N GLU A 42 13.35 -28.39 24.52
CA GLU A 42 14.77 -28.42 24.84
C GLU A 42 15.54 -27.61 23.78
N GLU A 43 16.51 -26.80 24.23
CA GLU A 43 17.40 -26.10 23.32
C GLU A 43 18.18 -27.13 22.49
N MET A 44 18.21 -26.92 21.18
CA MET A 44 19.04 -27.74 20.31
C MET A 44 20.52 -27.55 20.67
N LEU A 45 21.25 -28.65 20.72
CA LEU A 45 22.70 -28.62 20.88
C LEU A 45 23.30 -27.70 19.78
N VAL A 46 24.25 -26.86 20.19
CA VAL A 46 24.97 -25.99 19.27
C VAL A 46 25.50 -26.81 18.09
N THR A 47 25.10 -26.46 16.88
CA THR A 47 25.53 -27.15 15.67
C THR A 47 27.06 -27.05 15.55
N GLN A 48 27.74 -28.20 15.56
CA GLN A 48 29.19 -28.23 15.37
C GLN A 48 29.51 -28.05 13.90
N ILE A 49 30.34 -27.07 13.62
CA ILE A 49 30.82 -26.82 12.25
C ILE A 49 31.85 -27.93 11.91
N PRO A 50 31.67 -28.68 10.80
CA PRO A 50 32.65 -29.62 10.34
C PRO A 50 34.03 -29.00 10.17
N ASP A 51 35.10 -29.75 10.48
CA ASP A 51 36.48 -29.21 10.44
C ASP A 51 36.88 -28.70 9.06
N GLU A 52 36.27 -29.22 7.99
CA GLU A 52 36.54 -28.87 6.61
C GLU A 52 36.08 -27.43 6.26
N ILE A 53 35.10 -26.87 6.99
CA ILE A 53 34.55 -25.54 6.74
C ILE A 53 34.80 -24.55 7.87
N LYS A 54 35.59 -24.91 8.89
CA LYS A 54 35.98 -23.99 10.00
C LYS A 54 36.73 -22.75 9.56
N HIS A 55 37.32 -22.76 8.34
CA HIS A 55 38.02 -21.61 7.78
C HIS A 55 37.07 -20.55 7.19
N ILE A 56 35.78 -20.87 7.01
CA ILE A 56 34.79 -19.93 6.53
C ILE A 56 34.44 -18.98 7.69
N LYS A 57 34.57 -17.68 7.47
CA LYS A 57 34.19 -16.68 8.46
C LYS A 57 32.72 -16.84 8.82
N SER A 58 32.42 -16.92 10.13
CA SER A 58 31.04 -16.97 10.60
C SER A 58 30.31 -15.66 10.29
N LEU A 59 28.98 -15.72 10.15
CA LEU A 59 28.13 -14.53 9.97
C LEU A 59 28.31 -13.51 11.10
N GLU A 60 28.64 -13.94 12.31
CA GLU A 60 28.93 -13.08 13.47
C GLU A 60 30.12 -12.15 13.25
N GLN A 61 31.09 -12.54 12.41
CA GLN A 61 32.23 -11.70 12.06
C GLN A 61 31.90 -10.67 10.99
N LEU A 62 30.87 -10.90 10.21
CA LEU A 62 30.38 -9.99 9.15
C LEU A 62 29.33 -9.02 9.69
N TYR A 63 28.49 -9.50 10.60
CA TYR A 63 27.40 -8.75 11.19
C TYR A 63 27.42 -8.96 12.72
N PRO A 64 28.10 -8.08 13.48
CA PRO A 64 28.09 -8.20 14.95
C PRO A 64 26.66 -8.06 15.46
N ILE A 65 26.14 -9.13 16.06
CA ILE A 65 24.83 -9.12 16.71
C ILE A 65 25.00 -8.29 17.99
N PRO A 66 24.26 -7.20 18.18
CA PRO A 66 24.34 -6.42 19.40
C PRO A 66 23.94 -7.31 20.60
N ASN A 67 24.74 -7.28 21.66
CA ASN A 67 24.36 -7.94 22.90
C ASN A 67 23.08 -7.29 23.43
N ILE A 68 22.01 -8.05 23.51
CA ILE A 68 20.79 -7.62 24.19
C ILE A 68 21.05 -7.83 25.69
N ASP A 69 21.16 -6.74 26.42
CA ASP A 69 21.23 -6.82 27.89
C ASP A 69 19.92 -7.46 28.38
N SER A 70 20.04 -8.68 28.90
CA SER A 70 18.94 -9.48 29.45
C SER A 70 18.33 -8.93 30.76
N THR A 71 18.64 -7.68 31.10
CA THR A 71 18.07 -6.99 32.27
C THR A 71 16.64 -6.53 32.11
N ASN A 72 16.08 -6.56 30.87
CA ASN A 72 14.66 -6.38 30.70
C ASN A 72 13.96 -7.70 31.04
N GLN A 73 13.44 -7.78 32.26
CA GLN A 73 12.54 -8.85 32.68
C GLN A 73 11.40 -8.89 31.66
N ILE A 74 11.37 -9.95 30.85
CA ILE A 74 10.21 -10.27 30.01
C ILE A 74 9.03 -10.36 30.97
N SER A 75 8.02 -9.51 30.79
CA SER A 75 6.81 -9.60 31.60
C SER A 75 6.23 -10.99 31.47
N GLU A 76 5.78 -11.61 32.56
CA GLU A 76 5.23 -12.97 32.57
C GLU A 76 4.05 -13.18 31.61
N SER A 77 3.49 -12.11 31.04
CA SER A 77 2.47 -12.15 29.99
C SER A 77 2.86 -11.16 28.88
N PHE A 78 3.61 -11.63 27.90
CA PHE A 78 3.79 -10.90 26.65
C PHE A 78 2.65 -11.25 25.69
N GLU A 79 1.73 -10.33 25.48
CA GLU A 79 0.73 -10.46 24.45
C GLU A 79 1.29 -9.88 23.14
N VAL A 80 1.43 -10.75 22.13
CA VAL A 80 1.86 -10.31 20.80
C VAL A 80 0.83 -9.34 20.26
N PRO A 81 1.21 -8.09 19.88
CA PRO A 81 0.28 -7.17 19.27
C PRO A 81 -0.36 -7.81 18.03
N ARG A 82 -1.67 -8.04 18.07
CA ARG A 82 -2.39 -8.54 16.92
C ARG A 82 -2.58 -7.40 15.93
N PRO A 83 -2.47 -7.67 14.60
CA PRO A 83 -2.88 -6.67 13.62
C PRO A 83 -4.30 -6.22 13.92
N LEU A 84 -4.52 -4.92 13.99
CA LEU A 84 -5.87 -4.36 14.14
C LEU A 84 -6.74 -4.82 12.97
N PRO A 85 -8.02 -5.15 13.21
CA PRO A 85 -8.94 -5.47 12.13
C PRO A 85 -8.95 -4.36 11.08
N ALA A 86 -9.10 -4.70 9.82
CA ALA A 86 -9.14 -3.73 8.72
C ALA A 86 -10.23 -2.66 8.91
N SER A 87 -11.28 -2.97 9.68
CA SER A 87 -12.35 -2.03 10.06
C SER A 87 -11.91 -0.93 11.03
N GLU A 88 -10.87 -1.14 11.82
CA GLU A 88 -10.30 -0.13 12.73
C GLU A 88 -9.25 0.75 12.03
N ASN A 89 -8.66 0.26 10.94
CA ASN A 89 -7.65 0.97 10.14
C ASN A 89 -8.28 1.74 8.95
N THR A 90 -9.56 2.06 8.99
CA THR A 90 -10.24 2.77 7.88
C THR A 90 -9.57 4.12 7.61
N PHE A 91 -8.98 4.76 8.63
CA PHE A 91 -8.27 6.03 8.49
C PHE A 91 -6.91 5.89 7.82
N ASP A 92 -6.14 4.86 8.16
CA ASP A 92 -4.84 4.57 7.54
C ASP A 92 -4.98 4.20 6.05
N GLN A 93 -6.17 3.81 5.62
CA GLN A 93 -6.46 3.52 4.22
C GLN A 93 -6.77 4.75 3.39
N LEU A 94 -7.27 5.82 4.01
CA LEU A 94 -7.65 7.06 3.32
C LEU A 94 -6.47 8.00 3.12
N VAL A 95 -5.54 8.04 4.08
CA VAL A 95 -4.38 8.94 4.07
C VAL A 95 -3.12 8.15 4.37
N LYS A 96 -2.13 8.19 3.49
CA LYS A 96 -0.85 7.49 3.65
C LYS A 96 0.31 8.41 3.33
N ILE A 97 1.37 8.37 4.13
CA ILE A 97 2.66 8.94 3.75
C ILE A 97 3.41 7.86 2.99
N GLN A 98 3.72 8.13 1.74
CA GLN A 98 4.51 7.27 0.89
C GLN A 98 5.89 7.86 0.68
N SER A 99 6.87 6.99 0.47
CA SER A 99 8.22 7.37 0.10
C SER A 99 8.73 6.49 -1.02
N PHE A 100 9.42 7.12 -1.96
CA PHE A 100 10.11 6.42 -3.01
C PHE A 100 11.41 7.18 -3.30
N ASP A 101 12.54 6.47 -3.19
CA ASP A 101 13.85 7.08 -3.24
C ASP A 101 14.00 8.19 -2.17
N GLU A 102 14.43 9.39 -2.53
CA GLU A 102 14.54 10.55 -1.64
C GLU A 102 13.24 11.36 -1.52
N SER A 103 12.20 11.01 -2.28
CA SER A 103 10.92 11.74 -2.33
C SER A 103 9.89 11.19 -1.38
N ARG A 104 9.16 12.07 -0.68
CA ARG A 104 8.02 11.72 0.19
C ARG A 104 6.80 12.52 -0.20
N TRP A 105 5.62 11.92 -0.03
CA TRP A 105 4.35 12.59 -0.28
C TRP A 105 3.22 11.96 0.53
N ILE A 106 2.18 12.72 0.76
CA ILE A 106 0.91 12.18 1.25
C ILE A 106 0.09 11.73 0.06
N LEU A 107 -0.38 10.49 0.09
CA LEU A 107 -1.42 9.99 -0.82
C LEU A 107 -2.74 9.95 -0.07
N ILE A 108 -3.77 10.57 -0.63
CA ILE A 108 -5.11 10.59 -0.05
C ILE A 108 -6.16 10.23 -1.12
N ASN A 109 -7.11 9.37 -0.76
CA ASN A 109 -8.16 8.86 -1.65
C ASN A 109 -9.36 9.83 -1.74
N ILE A 110 -9.09 11.09 -2.04
CA ILE A 110 -10.08 12.10 -2.42
C ILE A 110 -9.50 12.94 -3.55
N PRO A 111 -10.34 13.44 -4.48
CA PRO A 111 -9.86 14.25 -5.58
C PRO A 111 -9.34 15.63 -5.12
N PRO A 112 -8.43 16.27 -5.87
CA PRO A 112 -7.83 17.55 -5.49
C PRO A 112 -8.84 18.65 -5.17
N ARG A 113 -9.97 18.71 -5.89
CA ARG A 113 -11.04 19.68 -5.66
C ARG A 113 -11.68 19.60 -4.26
N GLU A 114 -11.70 18.40 -3.66
CA GLU A 114 -12.22 18.20 -2.31
C GLU A 114 -11.14 18.38 -1.25
N LEU A 115 -9.90 18.00 -1.59
CA LEU A 115 -8.77 18.15 -0.69
C LEU A 115 -8.39 19.61 -0.47
N TRP A 116 -8.41 20.43 -1.52
CA TRP A 116 -7.91 21.80 -1.52
C TRP A 116 -8.43 22.69 -0.37
N PRO A 117 -9.74 22.81 -0.15
CA PRO A 117 -10.26 23.59 0.97
C PRO A 117 -9.87 22.99 2.33
N ARG A 118 -9.79 21.67 2.43
CA ARG A 118 -9.40 20.97 3.67
C ARG A 118 -7.95 21.27 4.03
N LEU A 119 -7.04 21.15 3.07
CA LEU A 119 -5.61 21.42 3.27
C LEU A 119 -5.41 22.87 3.75
N ARG A 120 -6.07 23.84 3.12
CA ARG A 120 -5.99 25.25 3.55
C ARG A 120 -6.48 25.45 4.98
N ASN A 121 -7.56 24.78 5.36
CA ASN A 121 -8.07 24.82 6.74
C ASN A 121 -7.08 24.19 7.73
N VAL A 122 -6.46 23.07 7.38
CA VAL A 122 -5.42 22.42 8.19
C VAL A 122 -4.26 23.39 8.42
N LEU A 123 -3.72 23.97 7.35
CA LEU A 123 -2.61 24.92 7.43
C LEU A 123 -2.92 26.13 8.32
N SER A 124 -4.12 26.70 8.16
CA SER A 124 -4.55 27.83 8.97
C SER A 124 -4.65 27.47 10.47
N ARG A 125 -5.24 26.29 10.81
CA ARG A 125 -5.38 25.85 12.19
C ARG A 125 -4.05 25.46 12.83
N SER A 126 -3.13 24.94 12.04
CA SER A 126 -1.81 24.54 12.50
C SER A 126 -0.84 25.71 12.72
N GLY A 127 -1.31 26.96 12.51
CA GLY A 127 -0.49 28.15 12.69
C GLY A 127 0.53 28.38 11.57
N VAL A 128 0.35 27.74 10.42
CA VAL A 128 1.19 27.88 9.24
C VAL A 128 0.31 28.33 8.04
N PRO A 129 -0.30 29.52 8.09
CA PRO A 129 -1.25 29.92 7.08
C PRO A 129 -0.58 30.14 5.71
N ALA A 130 -1.38 29.99 4.64
CA ALA A 130 -0.94 30.25 3.30
C ALA A 130 -0.68 31.75 3.07
N GLU A 131 0.42 32.07 2.41
CA GLU A 131 0.76 33.41 1.90
C GLU A 131 0.30 33.55 0.45
N THR A 132 0.72 32.61 -0.41
CA THR A 132 0.31 32.55 -1.81
C THR A 132 -0.40 31.24 -2.13
N VAL A 133 -1.38 31.32 -3.01
CA VAL A 133 -2.21 30.17 -3.39
C VAL A 133 -2.47 30.24 -4.89
N ASP A 134 -1.95 29.24 -5.61
CA ASP A 134 -2.20 29.04 -7.04
C ASP A 134 -2.94 27.69 -7.23
N GLY A 135 -4.27 27.76 -7.29
CA GLY A 135 -5.11 26.57 -7.43
C GLY A 135 -4.88 25.84 -8.76
N TYR A 136 -4.65 26.58 -9.85
CA TYR A 136 -4.43 25.97 -11.17
C TYR A 136 -3.15 25.14 -11.20
N LYS A 137 -2.08 25.65 -10.61
CA LYS A 137 -0.82 24.90 -10.48
C LYS A 137 -0.79 23.95 -9.29
N GLY A 138 -1.82 23.97 -8.42
CA GLY A 138 -1.85 23.18 -7.21
C GLY A 138 -0.81 23.59 -6.17
N LYS A 139 -0.37 24.84 -6.14
CA LYS A 139 0.71 25.32 -5.26
C LYS A 139 0.20 26.19 -4.14
N ILE A 140 0.72 25.95 -2.94
CA ILE A 140 0.51 26.79 -1.76
C ILE A 140 1.87 27.08 -1.14
N ASP A 141 2.21 28.36 -1.01
CA ASP A 141 3.36 28.80 -0.22
C ASP A 141 2.84 29.38 1.11
N THR A 142 3.51 29.04 2.21
CA THR A 142 3.12 29.55 3.53
C THR A 142 3.91 30.77 3.92
N VAL A 143 3.37 31.54 4.87
CA VAL A 143 4.13 32.58 5.56
C VAL A 143 5.32 31.96 6.30
N TRP A 144 6.31 32.81 6.61
CA TRP A 144 7.38 32.46 7.53
C TRP A 144 6.84 32.31 8.94
N VAL A 145 7.20 31.23 9.60
CA VAL A 145 6.83 30.93 11.01
C VAL A 145 8.08 30.57 11.82
N THR A 146 8.04 30.85 13.12
CA THR A 146 9.10 30.46 14.04
C THR A 146 8.57 29.41 14.99
N PHE A 147 9.31 28.30 15.16
CA PHE A 147 8.95 27.24 16.09
C PHE A 147 9.61 27.47 17.45
N LYS A 148 8.90 27.15 18.52
CA LYS A 148 9.45 27.22 19.89
C LYS A 148 10.68 26.36 20.13
N SER A 149 10.84 25.30 19.33
CA SER A 149 11.99 24.40 19.37
C SER A 149 13.21 24.92 18.61
N ASP A 150 13.04 26.00 17.84
CA ASP A 150 14.07 26.59 16.97
C ASP A 150 13.71 28.06 16.74
N ASP A 151 13.95 28.89 17.74
CA ASP A 151 13.57 30.30 17.76
C ASP A 151 14.59 31.22 17.07
N GLU A 152 15.76 30.70 16.71
CA GLU A 152 16.79 31.41 15.95
C GLU A 152 16.48 31.43 14.44
N LYS A 153 15.64 30.50 13.97
CA LYS A 153 15.30 30.34 12.55
C LYS A 153 13.84 30.61 12.26
N SER A 154 13.62 31.08 11.07
CA SER A 154 12.29 31.18 10.45
C SER A 154 12.13 30.06 9.41
N HIS A 155 10.94 29.48 9.33
CA HIS A 155 10.60 28.34 8.50
C HIS A 155 9.41 28.66 7.61
N ARG A 156 9.40 28.18 6.40
CA ARG A 156 8.23 28.20 5.51
C ARG A 156 8.13 26.90 4.73
N PHE A 157 6.94 26.64 4.20
CA PHE A 157 6.65 25.40 3.47
C PHE A 157 5.98 25.71 2.14
N LYS A 158 6.39 24.97 1.13
CA LYS A 158 5.74 24.95 -0.17
C LYS A 158 5.04 23.62 -0.34
N PHE A 159 3.77 23.66 -0.69
CA PHE A 159 2.97 22.49 -0.98
C PHE A 159 2.72 22.40 -2.47
N ASP A 160 2.88 21.21 -3.01
CA ASP A 160 2.52 20.85 -4.38
C ASP A 160 1.42 19.79 -4.31
N VAL A 161 0.22 20.16 -4.69
CA VAL A 161 -0.99 19.34 -4.69
C VAL A 161 -1.31 18.95 -6.12
N SER A 162 -1.25 17.66 -6.41
CA SER A 162 -1.47 17.14 -7.76
C SER A 162 -2.37 15.91 -7.75
N PRO A 163 -3.07 15.59 -8.85
CA PRO A 163 -3.76 14.33 -8.99
C PRO A 163 -2.83 13.15 -8.72
N GLY A 164 -3.30 12.16 -7.98
CA GLY A 164 -2.54 10.95 -7.71
C GLY A 164 -2.54 9.98 -8.90
N VAL A 165 -1.76 8.92 -8.74
CA VAL A 165 -1.72 7.82 -9.72
C VAL A 165 -3.03 7.04 -9.67
N GLN A 166 -3.58 6.83 -8.48
CA GLN A 166 -4.90 6.20 -8.29
C GLN A 166 -6.01 7.11 -8.80
N PHE A 167 -7.11 6.48 -9.23
CA PHE A 167 -8.30 7.23 -9.61
C PHE A 167 -8.90 7.97 -8.40
N ASP A 168 -9.34 9.21 -8.60
CA ASP A 168 -9.90 10.09 -7.56
C ASP A 168 -9.01 10.25 -6.30
N SER A 169 -7.69 10.17 -6.47
CA SER A 169 -6.72 10.41 -5.40
C SER A 169 -5.91 11.68 -5.63
N THR A 170 -5.29 12.15 -4.57
CA THR A 170 -4.42 13.33 -4.56
C THR A 170 -3.10 13.02 -3.90
N GLU A 171 -2.04 13.57 -4.45
CA GLU A 171 -0.71 13.59 -3.85
C GLU A 171 -0.38 14.99 -3.35
N ILE A 172 0.17 15.07 -2.14
CA ILE A 172 0.68 16.32 -1.56
C ILE A 172 2.17 16.13 -1.29
N ARG A 173 3.00 16.93 -1.94
CA ARG A 173 4.42 17.06 -1.63
C ARG A 173 4.66 18.32 -0.83
N VAL A 174 5.69 18.29 0.02
CA VAL A 174 6.07 19.41 0.86
C VAL A 174 7.55 19.67 0.65
N VAL A 175 7.92 20.92 0.49
CA VAL A 175 9.31 21.39 0.52
C VAL A 175 9.43 22.36 1.67
N HIS A 176 10.36 22.09 2.59
CA HIS A 176 10.69 22.95 3.70
C HIS A 176 11.84 23.88 3.35
N ASN A 177 11.70 25.16 3.69
CA ASN A 177 12.77 26.14 3.53
C ASN A 177 12.98 26.91 4.84
N GLN A 178 14.22 27.17 5.21
CA GLN A 178 14.57 27.88 6.43
C GLN A 178 15.47 29.09 6.14
N SER A 179 15.41 30.06 7.02
CA SER A 179 16.25 31.26 7.01
C SER A 179 16.64 31.63 8.41
N ASP A 180 17.78 32.29 8.56
CA ASP A 180 18.09 32.95 9.84
C ASP A 180 17.07 34.08 10.08
N ARG A 181 16.68 34.26 11.33
CA ARG A 181 15.68 35.25 11.70
C ARG A 181 16.12 36.65 11.29
N GLY A 182 15.27 37.34 10.54
CA GLY A 182 15.54 38.65 9.98
C GLY A 182 16.17 38.66 8.59
N GLN A 183 16.45 37.49 8.01
CA GLN A 183 16.97 37.35 6.64
C GLN A 183 15.97 36.73 5.68
N GLU A 184 14.72 36.59 6.05
CA GLU A 184 13.65 35.92 5.29
C GLU A 184 13.49 36.48 3.87
N ASN A 185 13.60 37.78 3.70
CA ASN A 185 13.42 38.47 2.41
C ASN A 185 14.53 38.19 1.39
N SER A 186 15.68 37.71 1.85
CA SER A 186 16.82 37.38 0.98
C SER A 186 16.91 35.88 0.66
N THR A 187 16.04 35.06 1.25
CA THR A 187 16.06 33.61 1.09
C THR A 187 15.17 33.18 -0.07
N GLU A 188 15.76 32.61 -1.10
CA GLU A 188 15.04 32.05 -2.24
C GLU A 188 14.48 30.66 -1.90
N TRP A 189 13.54 30.15 -2.71
CA TRP A 189 13.05 28.80 -2.59
C TRP A 189 14.09 27.79 -3.08
N SER A 190 14.34 26.76 -2.26
CA SER A 190 15.11 25.58 -2.67
C SER A 190 14.23 24.59 -3.42
N ASP A 191 14.83 23.80 -4.30
CA ASP A 191 14.15 22.68 -4.97
C ASP A 191 14.00 21.47 -4.05
N ARG A 192 14.79 21.41 -2.97
CA ARG A 192 14.77 20.38 -1.94
C ARG A 192 14.54 20.98 -0.57
N SER A 193 14.03 20.16 0.34
CA SER A 193 13.87 20.58 1.74
C SER A 193 15.22 20.83 2.41
N ASP A 194 15.34 21.96 3.12
CA ASP A 194 16.52 22.27 3.94
C ASP A 194 16.62 21.36 5.17
N SER A 195 15.51 20.77 5.57
CA SER A 195 15.44 19.78 6.66
C SER A 195 14.40 18.70 6.37
N ASP A 196 14.88 17.47 6.17
CA ASP A 196 14.04 16.28 5.98
C ASP A 196 13.12 16.01 7.18
N GLN A 197 13.60 16.32 8.39
CA GLN A 197 12.82 16.12 9.61
C GLN A 197 11.64 17.09 9.66
N ARG A 198 11.84 18.38 9.32
CA ARG A 198 10.79 19.38 9.28
C ARG A 198 9.76 19.10 8.17
N GLU A 199 10.22 18.58 7.04
CA GLU A 199 9.33 18.08 5.98
C GLU A 199 8.46 16.94 6.50
N LEU A 200 9.06 15.93 7.12
CA LEU A 200 8.34 14.77 7.66
C LEU A 200 7.37 15.17 8.78
N ASP A 201 7.78 16.06 9.68
CA ASP A 201 6.92 16.59 10.74
C ASP A 201 5.67 17.26 10.15
N MET A 202 5.84 18.07 9.09
CA MET A 202 4.74 18.75 8.41
C MET A 202 3.84 17.76 7.67
N LEU A 203 4.42 16.80 6.94
CA LEU A 203 3.66 15.72 6.28
C LEU A 203 2.83 14.93 7.31
N THR A 204 3.43 14.59 8.44
CA THR A 204 2.77 13.83 9.51
C THR A 204 1.63 14.63 10.14
N LEU A 205 1.85 15.90 10.41
CA LEU A 205 0.82 16.81 10.96
C LEU A 205 -0.39 16.87 10.02
N ILE A 206 -0.15 17.10 8.73
CA ILE A 206 -1.21 17.20 7.72
C ILE A 206 -1.92 15.87 7.56
N ALA A 207 -1.19 14.76 7.48
CA ALA A 207 -1.78 13.44 7.32
C ALA A 207 -2.71 13.10 8.49
N ASN A 208 -2.27 13.36 9.73
CA ASN A 208 -3.08 13.12 10.93
C ASN A 208 -4.33 14.00 10.97
N ASP A 209 -4.21 15.29 10.63
CA ASP A 209 -5.35 16.20 10.63
C ASP A 209 -6.35 15.85 9.52
N LEU A 210 -5.88 15.52 8.31
CA LEU A 210 -6.74 15.07 7.22
C LEU A 210 -7.41 13.72 7.52
N ALA A 211 -6.73 12.80 8.18
CA ALA A 211 -7.29 11.52 8.61
C ALA A 211 -8.40 11.71 9.68
N ALA A 212 -8.26 12.71 10.55
CA ALA A 212 -9.26 13.00 11.58
C ALA A 212 -10.53 13.70 11.04
N LEU A 213 -10.46 14.31 9.86
CA LEU A 213 -11.57 15.08 9.26
C LEU A 213 -12.52 14.21 8.43
N GLN A 214 -13.37 13.43 9.07
CA GLN A 214 -14.30 12.51 8.36
C GLN A 214 -15.49 13.18 7.66
N ASP A 215 -15.94 14.39 8.06
CA ASP A 215 -17.33 14.81 7.79
C ASP A 215 -17.52 16.18 7.11
N PHE A 216 -16.54 16.76 6.44
CA PHE A 216 -16.78 18.03 5.77
C PHE A 216 -16.74 17.89 4.25
N ALA A 217 -17.90 17.62 3.65
CA ALA A 217 -18.12 17.72 2.20
C ALA A 217 -18.12 19.20 1.76
N SER A 218 -16.99 19.89 1.86
CA SER A 218 -16.80 21.19 1.20
C SER A 218 -16.09 20.96 -0.13
N VAL A 219 -16.79 21.23 -1.21
CA VAL A 219 -16.22 21.17 -2.57
C VAL A 219 -15.87 22.59 -3.00
N SER A 220 -14.65 22.81 -3.46
CA SER A 220 -14.29 24.09 -4.06
C SER A 220 -14.87 24.18 -5.48
N MET A 221 -15.79 25.08 -5.69
CA MET A 221 -16.36 25.33 -7.03
C MET A 221 -15.35 25.96 -8.02
N LEU A 222 -14.26 26.52 -7.53
CA LEU A 222 -13.18 27.07 -8.35
C LEU A 222 -12.10 26.05 -8.72
N ALA A 223 -12.26 24.79 -8.27
CA ALA A 223 -11.19 23.82 -8.21
C ALA A 223 -11.40 22.62 -9.16
N ASN A 224 -12.07 22.82 -10.29
CA ASN A 224 -12.30 21.72 -11.23
C ASN A 224 -11.00 21.17 -11.86
N GLU A 225 -9.90 21.92 -11.80
CA GLU A 225 -8.62 21.58 -12.44
C GLU A 225 -7.42 21.88 -11.51
N ILE A 226 -7.55 21.55 -10.22
CA ILE A 226 -6.43 21.73 -9.28
C ILE A 226 -5.33 20.74 -9.58
N GLY A 227 -4.10 21.21 -9.62
CA GLY A 227 -2.90 20.41 -9.76
C GLY A 227 -2.65 19.88 -11.16
N GLY A 228 -3.37 20.41 -12.17
CA GLY A 228 -3.12 20.09 -13.58
C GLY A 228 -3.76 18.80 -14.06
N GLU A 229 -3.18 18.22 -15.11
CA GLU A 229 -3.69 17.03 -15.78
C GLU A 229 -3.47 15.75 -14.98
N SER A 230 -4.31 14.75 -15.24
CA SER A 230 -4.13 13.41 -14.66
C SER A 230 -2.77 12.84 -15.02
N LYS A 231 -2.09 12.25 -14.03
CA LYS A 231 -0.80 11.58 -14.25
C LYS A 231 -0.91 10.32 -15.08
N VAL A 232 -2.08 9.71 -15.15
CA VAL A 232 -2.31 8.42 -15.84
C VAL A 232 -3.55 8.49 -16.69
N ASN A 233 -3.39 8.28 -17.99
CA ASN A 233 -4.47 8.29 -18.98
C ASN A 233 -4.46 7.04 -19.84
N ILE A 234 -5.63 6.50 -20.19
CA ILE A 234 -5.74 5.50 -21.26
C ILE A 234 -5.90 6.23 -22.57
N ILE A 235 -4.91 6.12 -23.44
CA ILE A 235 -4.95 6.69 -24.79
C ILE A 235 -5.62 5.68 -25.71
N ASN A 236 -6.77 6.05 -26.24
CA ASN A 236 -7.61 5.20 -27.08
C ASN A 236 -8.02 5.91 -28.36
N SER A 237 -7.07 6.32 -29.18
CA SER A 237 -7.35 6.92 -30.48
C SER A 237 -7.51 5.86 -31.58
N SER A 238 -8.31 6.14 -32.62
CA SER A 238 -8.63 5.17 -33.68
C SER A 238 -7.42 4.67 -34.48
N ASN A 239 -6.34 5.46 -34.52
CA ASN A 239 -5.18 5.19 -35.36
C ASN A 239 -4.03 4.47 -34.65
N VAL A 240 -4.12 4.30 -33.32
CA VAL A 240 -3.06 3.69 -32.51
C VAL A 240 -3.66 2.59 -31.64
N ASN A 241 -2.90 1.53 -31.37
CA ASN A 241 -3.30 0.56 -30.35
C ASN A 241 -3.43 1.26 -29.01
N PRO A 242 -4.45 0.96 -28.22
CA PRO A 242 -4.62 1.54 -26.90
C PRO A 242 -3.40 1.28 -26.01
N TYR A 243 -3.04 2.26 -25.20
CA TYR A 243 -1.99 2.17 -24.20
C TYR A 243 -2.31 3.06 -23.00
N ILE A 244 -1.61 2.84 -21.87
CA ILE A 244 -1.64 3.76 -20.74
C ILE A 244 -0.44 4.70 -20.87
N GLU A 245 -0.70 6.00 -20.82
CA GLU A 245 0.28 7.05 -20.66
C GLU A 245 0.43 7.39 -19.18
N MET A 246 1.67 7.35 -18.66
CA MET A 246 1.99 7.72 -17.28
C MET A 246 3.03 8.84 -17.26
N LYS A 247 2.64 10.02 -16.73
CA LYS A 247 3.54 11.16 -16.49
C LYS A 247 4.29 10.98 -15.18
N LEU A 248 5.14 9.96 -15.11
CA LEU A 248 5.92 9.54 -13.96
C LEU A 248 7.34 9.17 -14.40
N GLU A 249 8.28 9.23 -13.46
CA GLU A 249 9.59 8.61 -13.60
C GLU A 249 9.46 7.11 -13.84
N TYR A 250 10.33 6.54 -14.68
CA TYR A 250 10.27 5.13 -15.08
C TYR A 250 10.20 4.16 -13.89
N ASP A 251 11.04 4.38 -12.87
CA ASP A 251 11.14 3.49 -11.72
C ASP A 251 9.82 3.46 -10.91
N ARG A 252 9.20 4.62 -10.77
CA ARG A 252 7.90 4.74 -10.12
C ARG A 252 6.79 4.13 -10.98
N ALA A 253 6.79 4.37 -12.27
CA ALA A 253 5.83 3.77 -13.19
C ALA A 253 5.94 2.24 -13.19
N TRP A 254 7.17 1.70 -13.26
CA TRP A 254 7.43 0.27 -13.18
C TRP A 254 6.90 -0.36 -11.89
N ALA A 255 7.18 0.25 -10.73
CA ALA A 255 6.68 -0.22 -9.44
C ALA A 255 5.15 -0.19 -9.37
N SER A 256 4.52 0.88 -9.86
CA SER A 256 3.06 1.01 -9.91
C SER A 256 2.41 -0.05 -10.81
N VAL A 257 3.01 -0.37 -11.97
CA VAL A 257 2.50 -1.41 -12.88
C VAL A 257 2.60 -2.79 -12.25
N ILE A 258 3.72 -3.13 -11.61
CA ILE A 258 3.87 -4.40 -10.89
C ILE A 258 2.81 -4.53 -9.79
N TYR A 259 2.66 -3.50 -8.97
CA TYR A 259 1.65 -3.48 -7.91
C TYR A 259 0.23 -3.66 -8.47
N SER A 260 -0.07 -2.98 -9.57
CA SER A 260 -1.35 -3.09 -10.25
C SER A 260 -1.59 -4.50 -10.80
N ALA A 261 -0.59 -5.12 -11.42
CA ALA A 261 -0.70 -6.48 -11.94
C ALA A 261 -1.00 -7.49 -10.81
N GLU A 262 -0.31 -7.37 -9.67
CA GLU A 262 -0.53 -8.26 -8.51
C GLU A 262 -1.96 -8.17 -7.94
N ARG A 263 -2.64 -7.03 -8.09
CA ARG A 263 -4.00 -6.80 -7.58
C ARG A 263 -5.10 -6.88 -8.64
N GLY A 264 -4.74 -6.70 -9.90
CA GLY A 264 -5.69 -6.62 -11.02
C GLY A 264 -6.11 -7.98 -11.60
N GLY A 265 -5.87 -9.09 -10.90
CA GLY A 265 -6.21 -10.42 -11.40
C GLY A 265 -5.17 -11.00 -12.36
N PHE A 266 -3.96 -10.46 -12.35
CA PHE A 266 -2.85 -10.99 -13.14
C PHE A 266 -2.00 -11.95 -12.32
N THR A 267 -1.63 -13.05 -12.93
CA THR A 267 -0.58 -13.94 -12.42
C THR A 267 0.73 -13.58 -13.10
N THR A 268 1.62 -12.91 -12.39
CA THR A 268 2.95 -12.58 -12.91
C THR A 268 3.83 -13.84 -12.93
N LEU A 269 4.38 -14.15 -14.10
CA LEU A 269 5.22 -15.31 -14.33
C LEU A 269 6.70 -14.94 -14.26
N ASP A 270 7.09 -13.82 -14.89
CA ASP A 270 8.46 -13.31 -14.93
C ASP A 270 8.49 -11.79 -15.15
N ARG A 271 9.66 -11.18 -14.90
CA ARG A 271 9.89 -9.74 -15.03
C ARG A 271 11.28 -9.47 -15.57
N ASP A 272 11.37 -8.80 -16.68
CA ASP A 272 12.65 -8.29 -17.21
C ASP A 272 12.65 -6.76 -17.20
N ARG A 273 13.20 -6.18 -16.13
CA ARG A 273 13.28 -4.72 -15.99
C ARG A 273 14.18 -4.08 -17.03
N THR A 274 15.20 -4.79 -17.51
CA THR A 274 16.14 -4.25 -18.49
C THR A 274 15.47 -4.06 -19.84
N GLN A 275 14.58 -4.96 -20.19
CA GLN A 275 13.78 -4.87 -21.41
C GLN A 275 12.42 -4.16 -21.19
N GLY A 276 12.06 -3.87 -19.95
CA GLY A 276 10.78 -3.26 -19.61
C GLY A 276 9.59 -4.23 -19.75
N LEU A 277 9.81 -5.55 -19.65
CA LEU A 277 8.79 -6.56 -19.90
C LEU A 277 8.32 -7.25 -18.61
N ILE A 278 7.01 -7.40 -18.48
CA ILE A 278 6.38 -8.20 -17.43
C ILE A 278 5.53 -9.27 -18.12
N PHE A 279 5.81 -10.52 -17.80
CA PHE A 279 5.13 -11.69 -18.37
C PHE A 279 3.99 -12.08 -17.45
N VAL A 280 2.76 -12.08 -17.97
CA VAL A 280 1.56 -12.28 -17.15
C VAL A 280 0.55 -13.20 -17.82
N ASN A 281 -0.20 -13.93 -16.98
CA ASN A 281 -1.50 -14.48 -17.35
C ASN A 281 -2.59 -13.61 -16.71
N TYR A 282 -3.67 -13.38 -17.42
CA TYR A 282 -4.81 -12.61 -16.95
C TYR A 282 -6.06 -13.49 -16.88
N GLU A 283 -6.62 -13.61 -15.68
CA GLU A 283 -7.89 -14.29 -15.46
C GLU A 283 -8.96 -13.26 -15.06
N GLU A 284 -10.03 -13.19 -15.80
CA GLU A 284 -11.17 -12.30 -15.50
C GLU A 284 -11.90 -12.78 -14.23
N GLU A 285 -12.11 -11.89 -13.24
CA GLU A 285 -12.98 -12.16 -12.11
C GLU A 285 -14.40 -12.49 -12.59
N GLY A 286 -14.80 -13.77 -12.47
CA GLY A 286 -16.12 -14.25 -12.90
C GLY A 286 -16.09 -15.35 -13.95
N SER A 287 -14.98 -15.63 -14.60
CA SER A 287 -14.84 -16.85 -15.37
C SER A 287 -14.83 -18.02 -14.40
N LYS A 288 -15.78 -18.93 -14.54
CA LYS A 288 -16.00 -20.08 -13.65
C LYS A 288 -14.66 -20.73 -13.33
N LYS A 289 -14.28 -20.71 -12.03
CA LYS A 289 -13.15 -21.43 -11.47
C LYS A 289 -13.27 -22.93 -11.80
N SER A 290 -12.89 -23.32 -12.99
CA SER A 290 -12.62 -24.69 -13.35
C SER A 290 -11.14 -24.93 -13.11
N GLY A 291 -10.75 -25.26 -11.89
CA GLY A 291 -9.37 -25.63 -11.73
C GLY A 291 -8.85 -25.79 -10.30
N PHE A 292 -9.40 -25.10 -9.31
CA PHE A 292 -8.82 -25.23 -7.97
C PHE A 292 -9.09 -26.60 -7.33
N PHE A 293 -10.26 -27.20 -7.56
CA PHE A 293 -10.59 -28.55 -7.06
C PHE A 293 -10.01 -29.67 -7.90
N SER A 294 -9.69 -29.47 -9.18
CA SER A 294 -9.05 -30.49 -10.01
C SER A 294 -7.58 -30.71 -9.64
N ARG A 295 -6.89 -29.71 -9.06
CA ARG A 295 -5.52 -29.85 -8.54
C ARG A 295 -5.43 -30.67 -7.26
N ILE A 296 -6.51 -30.77 -6.47
CA ILE A 296 -6.51 -31.52 -5.20
C ILE A 296 -6.88 -32.99 -5.38
N PHE A 297 -7.64 -33.37 -6.41
CA PHE A 297 -8.19 -34.69 -6.60
C PHE A 297 -7.69 -35.45 -7.82
N GLY A 298 -6.49 -35.26 -8.26
CA GLY A 298 -5.75 -36.28 -8.98
C GLY A 298 -6.04 -36.45 -10.46
N ARG A 299 -5.09 -36.33 -11.16
CA ARG A 299 -4.45 -37.18 -12.16
C ARG A 299 -3.37 -36.37 -12.86
N SER A 300 -2.17 -36.78 -12.56
CA SER A 300 -0.98 -36.43 -13.33
C SER A 300 -1.25 -36.61 -14.82
N SER A 301 -1.26 -35.52 -15.55
CA SER A 301 -0.99 -35.45 -16.98
C SER A 301 -0.22 -34.19 -17.21
N GLU A 302 1.05 -34.37 -17.55
CA GLU A 302 1.93 -33.47 -18.25
C GLU A 302 1.93 -32.02 -17.78
N SER A 303 3.11 -31.58 -17.36
CA SER A 303 3.51 -30.20 -17.09
C SER A 303 2.65 -29.16 -17.83
N ASP A 304 1.62 -28.63 -17.15
CA ASP A 304 1.10 -27.31 -17.50
C ASP A 304 2.19 -26.31 -17.12
N GLU A 305 3.19 -26.17 -17.97
CA GLU A 305 3.98 -24.94 -18.05
C GLU A 305 2.93 -23.82 -18.21
N LEU A 306 2.85 -22.95 -17.20
CA LEU A 306 1.97 -21.76 -17.23
C LEU A 306 2.27 -21.02 -18.53
N LYS A 307 1.40 -21.15 -19.50
CA LYS A 307 1.60 -20.56 -20.82
C LYS A 307 1.51 -19.05 -20.66
N ILE A 308 2.57 -18.35 -21.03
CA ILE A 308 2.57 -16.87 -21.04
C ILE A 308 1.49 -16.43 -22.02
N GLU A 309 0.49 -15.72 -21.53
CA GLU A 309 -0.63 -15.25 -22.34
C GLU A 309 -0.39 -13.83 -22.87
N TYR A 310 0.20 -12.97 -22.03
CA TYR A 310 0.40 -11.56 -22.36
C TYR A 310 1.75 -11.04 -21.86
N HIS A 311 2.29 -10.07 -22.59
CA HIS A 311 3.40 -9.26 -22.11
C HIS A 311 2.90 -7.83 -21.87
N ILE A 312 3.25 -7.28 -20.73
CA ILE A 312 3.10 -5.85 -20.44
C ILE A 312 4.45 -5.21 -20.73
N ASP A 313 4.50 -4.36 -21.73
CA ASP A 313 5.67 -3.57 -22.11
C ASP A 313 5.58 -2.19 -21.43
N VAL A 314 6.61 -1.84 -20.67
CA VAL A 314 6.75 -0.56 -19.97
C VAL A 314 7.96 0.15 -20.57
N SER A 315 7.73 1.17 -21.36
CA SER A 315 8.78 1.89 -22.09
C SER A 315 8.68 3.39 -21.88
N THR A 316 9.85 4.06 -21.81
CA THR A 316 9.90 5.53 -21.76
C THR A 316 9.85 6.09 -23.18
N VAL A 317 8.93 7.03 -23.39
CA VAL A 317 8.77 7.76 -24.65
C VAL A 317 8.75 9.26 -24.32
N ASP A 318 9.73 9.98 -24.82
CA ASP A 318 9.92 11.40 -24.55
C ASP A 318 9.92 11.72 -23.03
N ASP A 319 8.87 12.37 -22.52
CA ASP A 319 8.72 12.83 -21.14
C ASP A 319 7.73 12.00 -20.29
N HIS A 320 7.28 10.85 -20.82
CA HIS A 320 6.30 9.99 -20.16
C HIS A 320 6.64 8.49 -20.35
N VAL A 321 5.95 7.66 -19.59
CA VAL A 321 6.05 6.19 -19.71
C VAL A 321 4.79 5.67 -20.37
N GLU A 322 4.97 4.83 -21.39
CA GLU A 322 3.88 4.11 -22.04
C GLU A 322 3.81 2.67 -21.55
N ILE A 323 2.60 2.20 -21.27
CA ILE A 323 2.34 0.80 -20.93
C ILE A 323 1.49 0.20 -22.02
N ARG A 324 2.02 -0.79 -22.71
CA ARG A 324 1.39 -1.51 -23.81
C ARG A 324 1.18 -2.96 -23.43
N VAL A 325 0.15 -3.58 -23.99
CA VAL A 325 -0.13 -5.01 -23.82
C VAL A 325 -0.08 -5.69 -25.17
N VAL A 326 0.68 -6.76 -25.26
CA VAL A 326 0.86 -7.58 -26.46
C VAL A 326 0.63 -9.06 -26.12
N ASP A 327 0.43 -9.88 -27.11
CA ASP A 327 0.33 -11.33 -26.93
C ASP A 327 1.71 -11.97 -26.65
N SER A 328 1.72 -13.26 -26.36
CA SER A 328 2.94 -14.02 -26.10
C SER A 328 3.97 -14.02 -27.23
N ASN A 329 3.60 -13.61 -28.43
CA ASN A 329 4.47 -13.53 -29.61
C ASN A 329 4.79 -12.08 -30.00
N ASN A 330 4.55 -11.12 -29.10
CA ASN A 330 4.65 -9.67 -29.36
C ASN A 330 3.71 -9.17 -30.46
N GLY A 331 2.65 -9.93 -30.73
CA GLY A 331 1.59 -9.56 -31.67
C GLY A 331 0.61 -8.57 -31.05
N LYS A 332 -0.11 -7.86 -31.93
CA LYS A 332 -1.17 -6.94 -31.49
C LYS A 332 -2.40 -7.73 -31.08
N LEU A 333 -2.91 -7.45 -29.91
CA LEU A 333 -4.17 -7.97 -29.43
C LEU A 333 -5.38 -7.28 -30.09
N GLU A 334 -6.52 -7.94 -30.07
CA GLU A 334 -7.78 -7.30 -30.38
C GLU A 334 -8.03 -6.09 -29.46
N ARG A 335 -8.48 -4.98 -30.02
CA ARG A 335 -8.68 -3.71 -29.32
C ARG A 335 -9.54 -3.84 -28.05
N ALA A 336 -10.59 -4.64 -28.11
CA ALA A 336 -11.48 -4.87 -26.98
C ALA A 336 -10.74 -5.57 -25.82
N ILE A 337 -9.92 -6.57 -26.13
CA ILE A 337 -9.09 -7.28 -25.15
C ILE A 337 -8.04 -6.35 -24.56
N THR A 338 -7.34 -5.60 -25.41
CA THR A 338 -6.34 -4.61 -24.96
C THR A 338 -6.94 -3.61 -23.99
N LEU A 339 -8.08 -2.99 -24.33
CA LEU A 339 -8.74 -2.02 -23.47
C LEU A 339 -9.18 -2.62 -22.14
N ARG A 340 -9.68 -3.86 -22.14
CA ARG A 340 -10.08 -4.54 -20.91
C ARG A 340 -8.89 -4.75 -19.98
N ILE A 341 -7.76 -5.25 -20.49
CA ILE A 341 -6.54 -5.48 -19.73
C ILE A 341 -5.97 -4.15 -19.21
N LEU A 342 -5.89 -3.12 -20.07
CA LEU A 342 -5.42 -1.79 -19.67
C LEU A 342 -6.34 -1.15 -18.61
N THR A 343 -7.65 -1.38 -18.68
CA THR A 343 -8.60 -0.90 -17.68
C THR A 343 -8.39 -1.61 -16.35
N ALA A 344 -8.17 -2.93 -16.34
CA ALA A 344 -7.86 -3.69 -15.13
C ALA A 344 -6.56 -3.18 -14.48
N LEU A 345 -5.52 -2.94 -15.28
CA LEU A 345 -4.28 -2.31 -14.79
C LEU A 345 -4.57 -0.91 -14.24
N ARG A 346 -5.25 -0.04 -15.00
CA ARG A 346 -5.52 1.35 -14.59
C ARG A 346 -6.28 1.45 -13.28
N THR A 347 -7.23 0.56 -13.05
CA THR A 347 -8.07 0.56 -11.84
C THR A 347 -7.26 0.23 -10.57
N ASN A 348 -6.19 -0.54 -10.70
CA ASN A 348 -5.39 -1.00 -9.58
C ASN A 348 -4.03 -0.28 -9.44
N LEU A 349 -3.73 0.73 -10.28
CA LEU A 349 -2.51 1.54 -10.16
C LEU A 349 -2.49 2.32 -8.82
N SER A 350 -1.31 2.43 -8.22
CA SER A 350 -1.08 3.17 -6.97
C SER A 350 0.29 3.84 -6.95
#